data_750d7e9ab7ef3073441685e5a1f85f43
#
_entry.id   750d7e9ab7ef3073441685e5a1f85f43
#
_cell.length_a   1.000
_cell.length_b   1.000
_cell.length_c   1.000
_cell.angle_alpha   90.00
_cell.angle_beta   90.00
_cell.angle_gamma   90.00
#
_symmetry.space_group_name_H-M   'P 1'
#
loop_
_entity.id
_entity.type
_entity.pdbx_description
1 polymer ?
#
loop_
_entity_poly.entity_id
_entity_poly.type
_entity_poly.pdbx_seq_one_letter_code
_entity_poly.pdbx_strand_id
1 'polypeptide(L)'
;MVESEDTVTGSAGLKIQPNYTFANAPQPKVIVIGAQGGRSPRMFEWLKKASETADVIMSVCTGAFLLAASGLIDGKQATTHHDFYDRFAETYPKVELKRGLRFVEEKKFSSAGGLTSGIDLALRVVERYFGRETAEKTARYMEYQSKGWMV
;
A
#
# COMPACT_ATOMS: atom_id res chain seq x y z
N MET A 1 -11.29 -2.77 -4.95
CA MET A 1 -11.93 -2.11 -6.13
C MET A 1 -11.39 -2.72 -7.39
N VAL A 2 -12.19 -2.77 -8.42
CA VAL A 2 -11.92 -3.40 -9.71
C VAL A 2 -12.58 -2.63 -10.85
N GLU A 3 -12.34 -3.04 -12.09
CA GLU A 3 -12.96 -2.44 -13.29
C GLU A 3 -14.48 -2.73 -13.39
N SER A 4 -14.88 -3.93 -13.03
CA SER A 4 -16.25 -4.44 -13.06
C SER A 4 -16.64 -5.06 -11.74
N GLU A 5 -17.92 -5.39 -11.55
CA GLU A 5 -18.42 -6.10 -10.36
C GLU A 5 -18.17 -7.62 -10.39
N ASP A 6 -17.46 -8.10 -11.42
CA ASP A 6 -17.16 -9.52 -11.55
C ASP A 6 -16.21 -10.00 -10.46
N THR A 7 -16.34 -11.28 -10.13
CA THR A 7 -15.44 -11.94 -9.20
C THR A 7 -14.00 -11.92 -9.71
N VAL A 8 -13.09 -11.44 -8.89
CA VAL A 8 -11.65 -11.44 -9.17
C VAL A 8 -11.04 -12.71 -8.65
N THR A 9 -10.25 -13.40 -9.48
CA THR A 9 -9.50 -14.58 -9.04
C THR A 9 -8.07 -14.16 -8.70
N GLY A 10 -7.71 -14.32 -7.44
CA GLY A 10 -6.35 -14.12 -6.97
C GLY A 10 -5.44 -15.31 -7.22
N SER A 11 -4.19 -15.22 -6.76
CA SER A 11 -3.24 -16.33 -6.79
C SER A 11 -3.82 -17.57 -6.09
N ALA A 12 -3.46 -18.74 -6.57
CA ALA A 12 -3.95 -20.01 -6.04
C ALA A 12 -5.48 -20.20 -6.09
N GLY A 13 -6.17 -19.48 -6.96
CA GLY A 13 -7.60 -19.69 -7.21
C GLY A 13 -8.55 -19.04 -6.20
N LEU A 14 -8.06 -18.22 -5.26
CA LEU A 14 -8.93 -17.49 -4.33
C LEU A 14 -9.85 -16.55 -5.10
N LYS A 15 -11.17 -16.72 -4.93
CA LYS A 15 -12.19 -15.87 -5.53
C LYS A 15 -12.59 -14.77 -4.56
N ILE A 16 -12.53 -13.52 -5.01
CA ILE A 16 -12.88 -12.33 -4.24
C ILE A 16 -13.99 -11.59 -4.95
N GLN A 17 -15.12 -11.41 -4.27
CA GLN A 17 -16.19 -10.54 -4.74
C GLN A 17 -15.88 -9.10 -4.33
N PRO A 18 -15.65 -8.18 -5.28
CA PRO A 18 -15.39 -6.80 -4.94
C PRO A 18 -16.66 -6.09 -4.46
N ASN A 19 -16.52 -5.19 -3.50
CA ASN A 19 -17.64 -4.37 -3.02
C ASN A 19 -17.84 -3.13 -3.89
N TYR A 20 -16.78 -2.69 -4.58
CA TYR A 20 -16.79 -1.46 -5.36
C TYR A 20 -15.96 -1.58 -6.62
N THR A 21 -16.38 -0.84 -7.65
CA THR A 21 -15.59 -0.58 -8.85
C THR A 21 -14.91 0.79 -8.75
N PHE A 22 -14.02 1.13 -9.68
CA PHE A 22 -13.45 2.48 -9.77
C PHE A 22 -14.52 3.56 -10.09
N ALA A 23 -15.69 3.15 -10.58
CA ALA A 23 -16.78 4.07 -10.91
C ALA A 23 -17.66 4.44 -9.71
N ASN A 24 -17.87 3.52 -8.76
CA ASN A 24 -18.84 3.68 -7.68
C ASN A 24 -18.23 3.65 -6.27
N ALA A 25 -16.90 3.52 -6.15
CA ALA A 25 -16.25 3.53 -4.86
C ALA A 25 -16.41 4.88 -4.15
N PRO A 26 -16.77 4.89 -2.87
CA PRO A 26 -16.78 6.12 -2.09
C PRO A 26 -15.36 6.67 -1.95
N GLN A 27 -15.26 7.98 -1.68
CA GLN A 27 -13.97 8.63 -1.49
C GLN A 27 -13.25 8.07 -0.25
N PRO A 28 -12.09 7.41 -0.40
CA PRO A 28 -11.42 6.77 0.72
C PRO A 28 -10.55 7.76 1.50
N LYS A 29 -10.42 7.54 2.81
CA LYS A 29 -9.42 8.21 3.65
C LYS A 29 -8.08 7.49 3.62
N VAL A 30 -8.10 6.17 3.51
CA VAL A 30 -6.91 5.32 3.44
C VAL A 30 -7.01 4.43 2.21
N ILE A 31 -5.95 4.42 1.40
CA ILE A 31 -5.81 3.52 0.24
C ILE A 31 -4.70 2.54 0.53
N VAL A 32 -4.99 1.25 0.43
CA VAL A 32 -3.99 0.18 0.55
C VAL A 32 -3.82 -0.52 -0.79
N ILE A 33 -2.59 -0.54 -1.29
CA ILE A 33 -2.23 -1.14 -2.58
C ILE A 33 -1.37 -2.38 -2.31
N GLY A 34 -2.00 -3.55 -2.43
CA GLY A 34 -1.30 -4.84 -2.32
C GLY A 34 -0.63 -5.26 -3.63
N ALA A 35 0.05 -6.41 -3.59
CA ALA A 35 0.60 -7.05 -4.77
C ALA A 35 -0.53 -7.43 -5.74
N GLN A 36 -0.45 -6.93 -6.97
CA GLN A 36 -1.45 -7.19 -8.00
C GLN A 36 -0.87 -7.00 -9.40
N GLY A 37 -1.45 -7.69 -10.39
CA GLY A 37 -1.00 -7.63 -11.79
C GLY A 37 -1.75 -6.60 -12.64
N GLY A 38 -2.95 -6.20 -12.25
CA GLY A 38 -3.79 -5.30 -13.03
C GLY A 38 -3.26 -3.86 -13.07
N ARG A 39 -3.19 -3.28 -14.26
CA ARG A 39 -2.79 -1.89 -14.50
C ARG A 39 -3.65 -1.34 -15.63
N SER A 40 -4.68 -0.57 -15.30
CA SER A 40 -5.49 0.09 -16.31
C SER A 40 -5.39 1.60 -16.21
N PRO A 41 -5.60 2.33 -17.31
CA PRO A 41 -5.68 3.79 -17.30
C PRO A 41 -6.71 4.28 -16.28
N ARG A 42 -7.88 3.65 -16.22
CA ARG A 42 -8.97 3.99 -15.31
C ARG A 42 -8.58 3.86 -13.83
N MET A 43 -7.81 2.83 -13.49
CA MET A 43 -7.27 2.65 -12.14
C MET A 43 -6.32 3.80 -11.77
N PHE A 44 -5.42 4.20 -12.67
CA PHE A 44 -4.50 5.30 -12.42
C PHE A 44 -5.22 6.66 -12.32
N GLU A 45 -6.21 6.90 -13.15
CA GLU A 45 -7.06 8.09 -13.06
C GLU A 45 -7.79 8.15 -11.72
N TRP A 46 -8.41 7.05 -11.33
CA TRP A 46 -9.06 6.92 -10.03
C TRP A 46 -8.08 7.15 -8.88
N LEU A 47 -6.91 6.52 -8.92
CA LEU A 47 -5.89 6.65 -7.86
C LEU A 47 -5.40 8.10 -7.74
N LYS A 48 -5.15 8.79 -8.84
CA LYS A 48 -4.77 10.20 -8.86
C LYS A 48 -5.86 11.07 -8.22
N LYS A 49 -7.11 10.92 -8.67
CA LYS A 49 -8.25 11.65 -8.11
C LYS A 49 -8.46 11.38 -6.62
N ALA A 50 -8.46 10.11 -6.22
CA ALA A 50 -8.61 9.72 -4.82
C ALA A 50 -7.46 10.23 -3.95
N SER A 51 -6.25 10.35 -4.52
CA SER A 51 -5.08 10.86 -3.80
C SER A 51 -5.21 12.33 -3.37
N GLU A 52 -6.07 13.12 -3.99
CA GLU A 52 -6.25 14.53 -3.64
C GLU A 52 -6.79 14.68 -2.22
N THR A 53 -7.70 13.82 -1.81
CA THR A 53 -8.42 13.89 -0.52
C THR A 53 -8.13 12.75 0.45
N ALA A 54 -7.45 11.68 0.00
CA ALA A 54 -7.00 10.63 0.89
C ALA A 54 -5.92 11.14 1.85
N ASP A 55 -5.96 10.69 3.09
CA ASP A 55 -4.98 11.05 4.12
C ASP A 55 -3.73 10.16 4.05
N VAL A 56 -3.93 8.89 3.69
CA VAL A 56 -2.86 7.89 3.59
C VAL A 56 -3.04 7.05 2.32
N ILE A 57 -1.96 6.90 1.58
CA ILE A 57 -1.84 5.95 0.48
C ILE A 57 -0.64 5.06 0.78
N MET A 58 -0.89 3.80 1.09
CA MET A 58 0.16 2.87 1.44
C MET A 58 0.23 1.71 0.45
N SER A 59 1.45 1.35 0.07
CA SER A 59 1.71 0.14 -0.70
C SER A 59 2.35 -0.94 0.16
N VAL A 60 2.06 -2.19 -0.16
CA VAL A 60 2.65 -3.36 0.48
C VAL A 60 3.27 -4.25 -0.58
N CYS A 61 4.50 -4.69 -0.33
CA CYS A 61 5.20 -5.61 -1.21
C CYS A 61 5.35 -5.02 -2.63
N THR A 62 5.07 -5.78 -3.68
CA THR A 62 5.11 -5.31 -5.07
C THR A 62 3.99 -4.32 -5.43
N GLY A 63 3.07 -4.02 -4.52
CA GLY A 63 2.13 -2.90 -4.68
C GLY A 63 2.83 -1.55 -4.90
N ALA A 64 4.07 -1.41 -4.44
CA ALA A 64 4.91 -0.24 -4.68
C ALA A 64 5.12 0.05 -6.19
N PHE A 65 5.19 -0.98 -7.03
CA PHE A 65 5.31 -0.83 -8.48
C PHE A 65 4.10 -0.13 -9.10
N LEU A 66 2.90 -0.41 -8.58
CA LEU A 66 1.69 0.24 -9.05
C LEU A 66 1.66 1.70 -8.60
N LEU A 67 2.02 1.94 -7.34
CA LEU A 67 2.09 3.30 -6.81
C LEU A 67 3.14 4.15 -7.56
N ALA A 68 4.31 3.59 -7.86
CA ALA A 68 5.34 4.26 -8.66
C ALA A 68 4.88 4.50 -10.11
N ALA A 69 4.22 3.51 -10.74
CA ALA A 69 3.68 3.64 -12.09
C ALA A 69 2.62 4.76 -12.23
N SER A 70 1.95 5.12 -11.14
CA SER A 70 1.01 6.26 -11.14
C SER A 70 1.68 7.63 -11.22
N GLY A 71 3.01 7.71 -10.96
CA GLY A 71 3.78 8.95 -10.88
C GLY A 71 3.59 9.74 -9.57
N LEU A 72 2.74 9.26 -8.64
CA LEU A 72 2.42 9.98 -7.40
C LEU A 72 3.59 10.03 -6.41
N ILE A 73 4.58 9.15 -6.57
CA ILE A 73 5.75 9.08 -5.69
C ILE A 73 7.06 9.42 -6.41
N ASP A 74 7.01 10.06 -7.58
CA ASP A 74 8.21 10.61 -8.21
C ASP A 74 8.90 11.61 -7.26
N GLY A 75 10.22 11.48 -7.07
CA GLY A 75 11.01 12.29 -6.14
C GLY A 75 10.82 11.97 -4.66
N LYS A 76 10.11 10.89 -4.32
CA LYS A 76 9.88 10.46 -2.94
C LYS A 76 10.64 9.18 -2.61
N GLN A 77 10.75 8.91 -1.31
CA GLN A 77 11.32 7.67 -0.80
C GLN A 77 10.28 6.57 -0.78
N ALA A 78 10.69 5.35 -1.13
CA ALA A 78 9.83 4.17 -1.02
C ALA A 78 10.66 2.89 -0.82
N THR A 79 9.99 1.84 -0.34
CA THR A 79 10.54 0.48 -0.33
C THR A 79 9.56 -0.49 -0.99
N THR A 80 10.02 -1.68 -1.29
CA THR A 80 9.23 -2.77 -1.86
C THR A 80 9.72 -4.11 -1.29
N HIS A 81 9.23 -5.24 -1.78
CA HIS A 81 9.75 -6.55 -1.41
C HIS A 81 11.23 -6.68 -1.84
N HIS A 82 12.08 -7.25 -0.99
CA HIS A 82 13.54 -7.30 -1.19
C HIS A 82 13.97 -8.00 -2.48
N ASP A 83 13.28 -9.04 -2.92
CA ASP A 83 13.56 -9.73 -4.18
C ASP A 83 13.36 -8.86 -5.42
N PHE A 84 12.70 -7.73 -5.29
CA PHE A 84 12.35 -6.83 -6.38
C PHE A 84 13.06 -5.48 -6.32
N TYR A 85 14.03 -5.30 -5.42
CA TYR A 85 14.73 -4.02 -5.26
C TYR A 85 15.38 -3.52 -6.56
N ASP A 86 16.17 -4.38 -7.21
CA ASP A 86 16.90 -3.99 -8.42
C ASP A 86 15.94 -3.66 -9.55
N ARG A 87 14.96 -4.52 -9.80
CA ARG A 87 13.92 -4.28 -10.79
C ARG A 87 13.13 -3.01 -10.51
N PHE A 88 12.83 -2.71 -9.24
CA PHE A 88 12.11 -1.49 -8.86
C PHE A 88 12.95 -0.24 -9.17
N ALA A 89 14.21 -0.22 -8.78
CA ALA A 89 15.13 0.90 -9.02
C ALA A 89 15.36 1.15 -10.52
N GLU A 90 15.52 0.09 -11.31
CA GLU A 90 15.67 0.18 -12.76
C GLU A 90 14.40 0.71 -13.44
N THR A 91 13.22 0.24 -13.00
CA THR A 91 11.94 0.61 -13.61
C THR A 91 11.48 2.02 -13.24
N TYR A 92 11.78 2.45 -12.01
CA TYR A 92 11.33 3.74 -11.46
C TYR A 92 12.48 4.57 -10.89
N PRO A 93 13.42 5.02 -11.74
CA PRO A 93 14.63 5.71 -11.28
C PRO A 93 14.35 7.08 -10.62
N LYS A 94 13.15 7.61 -10.76
CA LYS A 94 12.73 8.84 -10.07
C LYS A 94 12.30 8.62 -8.62
N VAL A 95 12.12 7.37 -8.19
CA VAL A 95 11.77 7.04 -6.80
C VAL A 95 13.04 6.66 -6.06
N GLU A 96 13.28 7.27 -4.91
CA GLU A 96 14.43 6.94 -4.07
C GLU A 96 14.17 5.65 -3.30
N LEU A 97 14.67 4.51 -3.82
CA LEU A 97 14.49 3.22 -3.18
C LEU A 97 15.30 3.11 -1.87
N LYS A 98 14.62 2.85 -0.78
CA LYS A 98 15.20 2.53 0.52
C LYS A 98 15.24 1.02 0.71
N ARG A 99 16.45 0.44 0.66
CA ARG A 99 16.70 -1.00 0.84
C ARG A 99 16.80 -1.36 2.31
N GLY A 100 16.36 -2.55 2.69
CA GLY A 100 16.51 -3.09 4.04
C GLY A 100 15.55 -2.53 5.09
N LEU A 101 14.73 -1.55 4.74
CA LEU A 101 13.73 -1.01 5.65
C LEU A 101 12.43 -1.84 5.59
N ARG A 102 11.80 -2.04 6.73
CA ARG A 102 10.50 -2.70 6.78
C ARG A 102 9.42 -1.85 6.13
N PHE A 103 9.48 -0.53 6.35
CA PHE A 103 8.60 0.43 5.68
C PHE A 103 9.26 1.83 5.60
N VAL A 104 8.68 2.66 4.76
CA VAL A 104 9.01 4.08 4.60
C VAL A 104 7.72 4.88 4.72
N GLU A 105 7.73 5.91 5.55
CA GLU A 105 6.63 6.88 5.69
C GLU A 105 7.04 8.22 5.08
N GLU A 106 6.35 8.65 4.07
CA GLU A 106 6.51 9.94 3.39
C GLU A 106 5.20 10.70 3.43
N LYS A 107 4.88 11.33 4.57
CA LYS A 107 3.64 12.09 4.77
C LYS A 107 2.40 11.26 4.41
N LYS A 108 1.79 11.58 3.25
CA LYS A 108 0.63 10.90 2.70
C LYS A 108 0.97 9.53 2.10
N PHE A 109 2.14 9.41 1.48
CA PHE A 109 2.56 8.20 0.79
C PHE A 109 3.44 7.37 1.69
N SER A 110 3.16 6.09 1.76
CA SER A 110 3.94 5.16 2.57
C SER A 110 4.10 3.85 1.82
N SER A 111 5.16 3.13 2.07
CA SER A 111 5.41 1.85 1.42
C SER A 111 6.02 0.85 2.41
N ALA A 112 5.56 -0.38 2.36
CA ALA A 112 6.10 -1.48 3.14
C ALA A 112 6.75 -2.53 2.24
N GLY A 113 7.76 -3.20 2.77
CA GLY A 113 8.40 -4.36 2.16
C GLY A 113 7.48 -5.57 2.06
N GLY A 114 8.04 -6.77 2.19
CA GLY A 114 7.27 -8.01 2.05
C GLY A 114 6.27 -8.25 3.17
N LEU A 115 5.14 -8.82 2.84
CA LEU A 115 4.11 -9.43 3.70
C LEU A 115 3.91 -8.76 5.07
N THR A 116 4.63 -9.23 6.10
CA THR A 116 4.46 -8.79 7.49
C THR A 116 4.87 -7.34 7.74
N SER A 117 5.71 -6.76 6.90
CA SER A 117 6.03 -5.33 6.94
C SER A 117 4.81 -4.45 6.70
N GLY A 118 3.82 -4.97 5.94
CA GLY A 118 2.53 -4.31 5.76
C GLY A 118 1.73 -4.19 7.06
N ILE A 119 1.86 -5.15 7.98
CA ILE A 119 1.23 -5.10 9.31
C ILE A 119 1.88 -3.99 10.15
N ASP A 120 3.22 -3.89 10.13
CA ASP A 120 3.91 -2.80 10.83
C ASP A 120 3.44 -1.43 10.34
N LEU A 121 3.39 -1.23 9.03
CA LEU A 121 2.92 0.03 8.47
C LEU A 121 1.43 0.30 8.78
N ALA A 122 0.59 -0.74 8.77
CA ALA A 122 -0.83 -0.59 9.16
C ALA A 122 -0.98 -0.16 10.63
N LEU A 123 -0.18 -0.72 11.55
CA LEU A 123 -0.15 -0.30 12.95
C LEU A 123 0.32 1.15 13.12
N ARG A 124 1.26 1.63 12.30
CA ARG A 124 1.63 3.06 12.23
C ARG A 124 0.44 3.94 11.80
N VAL A 125 -0.34 3.49 10.84
CA VAL A 125 -1.57 4.21 10.43
C VAL A 125 -2.59 4.22 11.56
N VAL A 126 -2.80 3.09 12.26
CA VAL A 126 -3.66 3.04 13.46
C VAL A 126 -3.17 4.01 14.53
N GLU A 127 -1.87 4.04 14.81
CA GLU A 127 -1.28 4.97 15.77
C GLU A 127 -1.54 6.43 15.39
N ARG A 128 -1.38 6.78 14.12
CA ARG A 128 -1.64 8.13 13.59
C ARG A 128 -3.08 8.60 13.82
N TYR A 129 -4.05 7.71 13.63
CA TYR A 129 -5.47 8.06 13.75
C TYR A 129 -6.03 7.93 15.17
N PHE A 130 -5.53 6.97 15.94
CA PHE A 130 -6.17 6.55 17.18
C PHE A 130 -5.22 6.53 18.39
N GLY A 131 -3.99 6.94 18.19
CA GLY A 131 -2.96 7.00 19.21
C GLY A 131 -2.25 5.69 19.50
N ARG A 132 -1.12 5.80 20.19
CA ARG A 132 -0.20 4.72 20.52
C ARG A 132 -0.88 3.58 21.27
N GLU A 133 -1.66 3.91 22.28
CA GLU A 133 -2.35 2.90 23.12
C GLU A 133 -3.26 2.01 22.28
N THR A 134 -3.98 2.58 21.31
CA THR A 134 -4.87 1.82 20.42
C THR A 134 -4.06 0.90 19.51
N ALA A 135 -2.95 1.37 18.96
CA ALA A 135 -2.07 0.54 18.13
C ALA A 135 -1.47 -0.63 18.93
N GLU A 136 -1.03 -0.40 20.17
CA GLU A 136 -0.54 -1.44 21.07
C GLU A 136 -1.61 -2.48 21.44
N LYS A 137 -2.83 -2.02 21.73
CA LYS A 137 -3.97 -2.92 21.97
C LYS A 137 -4.29 -3.76 20.73
N THR A 138 -4.25 -3.15 19.55
CA THR A 138 -4.49 -3.81 18.27
C THR A 138 -3.42 -4.89 18.02
N ALA A 139 -2.14 -4.54 18.15
CA ALA A 139 -1.04 -5.51 18.00
C ALA A 139 -1.16 -6.69 18.97
N ARG A 140 -1.49 -6.42 20.23
CA ARG A 140 -1.72 -7.44 21.26
C ARG A 140 -2.91 -8.34 20.95
N TYR A 141 -4.03 -7.76 20.49
CA TYR A 141 -5.21 -8.53 20.09
C TYR A 141 -4.96 -9.46 18.92
N MET A 142 -4.08 -9.02 17.99
CA MET A 142 -3.62 -9.82 16.84
C MET A 142 -2.52 -10.83 17.21
N GLU A 143 -2.06 -10.87 18.46
CA GLU A 143 -0.87 -11.64 18.89
C GLU A 143 0.37 -11.32 18.05
N TYR A 144 0.43 -10.09 17.49
CA TYR A 144 1.54 -9.65 16.65
C TYR A 144 2.72 -9.17 17.49
N GLN A 145 3.80 -9.95 17.49
CA GLN A 145 4.93 -9.72 18.39
C GLN A 145 6.02 -8.82 17.82
N SER A 146 5.98 -8.51 16.51
CA SER A 146 6.94 -7.58 15.92
C SER A 146 6.84 -6.20 16.58
N LYS A 147 8.00 -5.62 16.86
CA LYS A 147 8.13 -4.24 17.32
C LYS A 147 8.59 -3.29 16.21
N GLY A 148 8.67 -3.76 14.98
CA GLY A 148 9.15 -3.00 13.83
C GLY A 148 8.36 -1.72 13.54
N TRP A 149 7.12 -1.63 14.02
CA TRP A 149 6.27 -0.46 13.90
C TRP A 149 6.45 0.60 15.01
N MET A 150 7.17 0.24 16.09
CA MET A 150 7.42 1.10 17.25
C MET A 150 8.65 2.01 17.03
N VAL A 151 8.64 2.81 15.98
CA VAL A 151 9.72 3.74 15.62
C VAL A 151 9.36 5.19 15.95
#